data_85c0cecebc5bcbcbb7d00c9ad8d3605c
#
_entry.id   85c0cecebc5bcbcbb7d00c9ad8d3605c
#
_cell.length_a   1.000
_cell.length_b   1.000
_cell.length_c   1.000
_cell.angle_alpha   90.00
_cell.angle_beta   90.00
_cell.angle_gamma   90.00
#
_symmetry.space_group_name_H-M   'P 1'
#
loop_
_entity.id
_entity.type
_entity.pdbx_description
1 polymer ?
#
loop_
_entity_poly.entity_id
_entity_poly.type
_entity_poly.pdbx_seq_one_letter_code
_entity_poly.pdbx_strand_id
1 'polypeptide(L)'
;MPRNLVLFDLEWNIGYQPYTFNYHGVQQTFRGEIVEIGAVKIDEDANVLDTFSIHLRPRIFRKLQHHIAKVTGLTQADLDRGEPIVQGLRRFMQWCGPDAEFAEWGLDDVPVLKQNLFLCNLDESRPTVWYDLQQVFLREHPRKEGEGMTLESVVTRMGVPMERPFHDALSDTLYTADVCRLLDLRAGLAAYPTEDEALRQSLCQTPGDYRDFTVFHGYVEQYAWRADPKISQMPCPECGTTLQPDEIWLKKGSNSWYTLCQCPSCTGSSNAAGQGVFQRYKLSRRDGLHWSFARCAQMPDAESLARWEKLRTAQLERMRAKAEKQAAEK
;
A
#
# COMPACT_ATOMS: atom_id res chain seq x y z
N MET A 1 25.37 -6.95 -11.05
CA MET A 1 24.80 -8.29 -10.86
C MET A 1 23.51 -8.34 -11.63
N PRO A 2 23.22 -9.38 -12.39
CA PRO A 2 21.88 -9.54 -12.93
C PRO A 2 20.93 -9.65 -11.72
N ARG A 3 20.03 -8.69 -11.57
CA ARG A 3 18.98 -8.78 -10.58
C ARG A 3 18.08 -9.91 -10.98
N ASN A 4 17.82 -10.86 -10.09
CA ASN A 4 16.81 -11.89 -10.30
C ASN A 4 15.44 -11.21 -10.09
N LEU A 5 14.97 -10.51 -11.11
CA LEU A 5 13.70 -9.80 -11.07
C LEU A 5 12.59 -10.73 -11.51
N VAL A 6 11.61 -10.92 -10.63
CA VAL A 6 10.41 -11.71 -10.84
C VAL A 6 9.25 -10.76 -11.05
N LEU A 7 8.73 -10.69 -12.27
CA LEU A 7 7.41 -10.10 -12.53
C LEU A 7 6.37 -11.15 -12.18
N PHE A 8 5.29 -10.77 -11.52
CA PHE A 8 4.23 -11.71 -11.18
C PHE A 8 2.88 -11.02 -11.11
N ASP A 9 1.86 -11.80 -11.33
CA ASP A 9 0.46 -11.44 -11.22
C ASP A 9 -0.30 -12.58 -10.54
N LEU A 10 -1.31 -12.25 -9.78
CA LEU A 10 -2.11 -13.19 -9.01
C LEU A 10 -3.58 -13.03 -9.35
N GLU A 11 -4.27 -14.17 -9.49
CA GLU A 11 -5.72 -14.19 -9.41
C GLU A 11 -6.13 -14.78 -8.06
N TRP A 12 -7.11 -14.17 -7.39
CA TRP A 12 -7.56 -14.65 -6.08
C TRP A 12 -9.07 -14.68 -5.94
N ASN A 13 -9.53 -15.69 -5.23
CA ASN A 13 -10.93 -15.84 -4.88
C ASN A 13 -11.24 -15.20 -3.53
N ILE A 14 -12.46 -14.73 -3.37
CA ILE A 14 -12.94 -14.12 -2.10
C ILE A 14 -14.15 -14.85 -1.56
N GLY A 15 -14.44 -14.67 -0.27
CA GLY A 15 -15.65 -15.21 0.36
C GLY A 15 -16.88 -14.34 0.17
N TYR A 16 -18.07 -14.92 0.38
CA TYR A 16 -19.32 -14.15 0.47
C TYR A 16 -19.39 -13.27 1.73
N GLN A 17 -18.65 -13.66 2.76
CA GLN A 17 -18.49 -12.89 3.99
C GLN A 17 -17.00 -12.58 4.21
N PRO A 18 -16.66 -11.44 4.83
CA PRO A 18 -15.30 -11.16 5.20
C PRO A 18 -14.72 -12.27 6.06
N TYR A 19 -13.53 -12.74 5.73
CA TYR A 19 -12.77 -13.67 6.56
C TYR A 19 -11.69 -12.88 7.32
N THR A 20 -11.59 -13.13 8.62
CA THR A 20 -10.56 -12.51 9.45
C THR A 20 -9.64 -13.58 10.03
N PHE A 21 -8.39 -13.22 10.24
CA PHE A 21 -7.38 -14.07 10.86
C PHE A 21 -6.63 -13.29 11.94
N ASN A 22 -6.09 -14.01 12.90
CA ASN A 22 -5.26 -13.42 13.94
C ASN A 22 -3.82 -13.34 13.45
N TYR A 23 -3.27 -12.12 13.38
CA TYR A 23 -1.88 -11.88 13.07
C TYR A 23 -1.22 -11.21 14.27
N HIS A 24 -0.35 -11.94 14.98
CA HIS A 24 0.34 -11.47 16.19
C HIS A 24 -0.57 -10.78 17.23
N GLY A 25 -1.75 -11.35 17.48
CA GLY A 25 -2.71 -10.83 18.46
C GLY A 25 -3.75 -9.84 17.90
N VAL A 26 -3.61 -9.42 16.65
CA VAL A 26 -4.51 -8.47 15.99
C VAL A 26 -5.35 -9.14 14.92
N GLN A 27 -6.67 -8.90 14.95
CA GLN A 27 -7.58 -9.38 13.91
C GLN A 27 -7.38 -8.56 12.62
N GLN A 28 -7.05 -9.26 11.54
CA GLN A 28 -6.88 -8.67 10.22
C GLN A 28 -7.87 -9.29 9.23
N THR A 29 -8.31 -8.48 8.26
CA THR A 29 -9.15 -8.95 7.17
C THR A 29 -8.31 -9.59 6.08
N PHE A 30 -8.69 -10.79 5.67
CA PHE A 30 -8.08 -11.51 4.56
C PHE A 30 -8.58 -10.93 3.23
N ARG A 31 -7.66 -10.56 2.35
CA ARG A 31 -7.98 -9.97 1.04
C ARG A 31 -8.58 -10.99 0.08
N GLY A 32 -8.01 -12.19 0.05
CA GLY A 32 -8.45 -13.27 -0.82
C GLY A 32 -7.46 -14.42 -0.84
N GLU A 33 -7.93 -15.59 -1.24
CA GLU A 33 -7.11 -16.79 -1.36
C GLU A 33 -6.68 -16.98 -2.81
N ILE A 34 -5.37 -17.09 -3.04
CA ILE A 34 -4.79 -17.18 -4.38
C ILE A 34 -5.28 -18.46 -5.07
N VAL A 35 -5.73 -18.33 -6.31
CA VAL A 35 -6.22 -19.43 -7.15
C VAL A 35 -5.38 -19.60 -8.43
N GLU A 36 -4.65 -18.58 -8.83
CA GLU A 36 -3.71 -18.65 -9.94
C GLU A 36 -2.49 -17.78 -9.68
N ILE A 37 -1.32 -18.22 -10.12
CA ILE A 37 -0.07 -17.47 -10.12
C ILE A 37 0.51 -17.54 -11.52
N GLY A 38 0.75 -16.37 -12.12
CA GLY A 38 1.56 -16.20 -13.31
C GLY A 38 2.81 -15.40 -12.97
N ALA A 39 3.98 -15.87 -13.42
CA ALA A 39 5.21 -15.15 -13.16
C ALA A 39 6.25 -15.39 -14.25
N VAL A 40 7.12 -14.41 -14.45
CA VAL A 40 8.28 -14.54 -15.33
C VAL A 40 9.52 -13.98 -14.65
N LYS A 41 10.66 -14.61 -14.88
CA LYS A 41 11.97 -14.02 -14.60
C LYS A 41 12.44 -13.27 -15.81
N ILE A 42 12.95 -12.08 -15.62
CA ILE A 42 13.47 -11.23 -16.68
C ILE A 42 14.92 -10.81 -16.40
N ASP A 43 15.64 -10.55 -17.49
CA ASP A 43 16.96 -9.92 -17.44
C ASP A 43 16.87 -8.38 -17.39
N GLU A 44 18.03 -7.72 -17.49
CA GLU A 44 18.15 -6.27 -17.45
C GLU A 44 17.49 -5.55 -18.64
N ASP A 45 17.29 -6.25 -19.75
CA ASP A 45 16.67 -5.78 -20.98
C ASP A 45 15.19 -6.22 -21.06
N ALA A 46 14.64 -6.72 -19.96
CA ALA A 46 13.29 -7.28 -19.84
C ALA A 46 13.02 -8.49 -20.76
N ASN A 47 14.06 -9.22 -21.18
CA ASN A 47 13.86 -10.50 -21.87
C ASN A 47 13.43 -11.56 -20.86
N VAL A 48 12.41 -12.34 -21.24
CA VAL A 48 11.92 -13.45 -20.42
C VAL A 48 12.95 -14.57 -20.40
N LEU A 49 13.45 -14.93 -19.22
CA LEU A 49 14.41 -15.99 -18.98
C LEU A 49 13.75 -17.31 -18.60
N ASP A 50 12.67 -17.23 -17.82
CA ASP A 50 11.93 -18.39 -17.31
C ASP A 50 10.50 -18.00 -16.98
N THR A 51 9.58 -18.94 -17.00
CA THR A 51 8.14 -18.73 -16.73
C THR A 51 7.63 -19.69 -15.68
N PHE A 52 6.67 -19.22 -14.90
CA PHE A 52 5.95 -20.03 -13.91
C PHE A 52 4.45 -19.77 -14.05
N SER A 53 3.67 -20.84 -14.13
CA SER A 53 2.20 -20.75 -14.10
C SER A 53 1.63 -21.92 -13.32
N ILE A 54 0.64 -21.65 -12.47
CA ILE A 54 0.01 -22.67 -11.66
C ILE A 54 -1.40 -22.25 -11.22
N HIS A 55 -2.35 -23.18 -11.34
CA HIS A 55 -3.65 -23.08 -10.67
C HIS A 55 -3.56 -23.69 -9.27
N LEU A 56 -4.15 -23.03 -8.29
CA LEU A 56 -4.13 -23.41 -6.88
C LEU A 56 -5.53 -23.81 -6.40
N ARG A 57 -5.55 -24.86 -5.59
CA ARG A 57 -6.77 -25.28 -4.89
C ARG A 57 -6.85 -24.59 -3.53
N PRO A 58 -7.82 -23.68 -3.35
CA PRO A 58 -7.98 -22.92 -2.11
C PRO A 58 -8.48 -23.81 -0.98
N ARG A 59 -8.17 -23.43 0.29
CA ARG A 59 -8.62 -24.11 1.51
C ARG A 59 -9.77 -23.41 2.19
N ILE A 60 -9.77 -22.06 2.16
CA ILE A 60 -10.71 -21.18 2.85
C ILE A 60 -11.88 -20.87 1.92
N PHE A 61 -11.63 -20.29 0.76
CA PHE A 61 -12.65 -19.90 -0.21
C PHE A 61 -12.78 -20.92 -1.33
N ARG A 62 -13.24 -22.13 -0.99
CA ARG A 62 -13.29 -23.27 -1.92
C ARG A 62 -14.26 -23.10 -3.09
N LYS A 63 -15.34 -22.31 -2.90
CA LYS A 63 -16.31 -22.04 -3.95
C LYS A 63 -15.92 -20.80 -4.72
N LEU A 64 -15.71 -20.94 -6.03
CA LEU A 64 -15.39 -19.83 -6.91
C LEU A 64 -16.52 -18.82 -6.96
N GLN A 65 -16.20 -17.55 -6.71
CA GLN A 65 -17.15 -16.45 -6.82
C GLN A 65 -17.48 -16.18 -8.29
N HIS A 66 -18.75 -15.94 -8.57
CA HIS A 66 -19.23 -15.73 -9.93
C HIS A 66 -18.54 -14.58 -10.66
N HIS A 67 -18.28 -13.47 -9.96
CA HIS A 67 -17.62 -12.33 -10.58
C HIS A 67 -16.13 -12.61 -10.87
N ILE A 68 -15.44 -13.38 -10.00
CA ILE A 68 -14.07 -13.82 -10.26
C ILE A 68 -14.05 -14.74 -11.49
N ALA A 69 -14.92 -15.75 -11.55
CA ALA A 69 -15.06 -16.60 -12.71
C ALA A 69 -15.31 -15.84 -14.02
N LYS A 70 -16.12 -14.78 -13.95
CA LYS A 70 -16.42 -13.93 -15.12
C LYS A 70 -15.21 -13.12 -15.59
N VAL A 71 -14.38 -12.62 -14.67
CA VAL A 71 -13.22 -11.79 -14.99
C VAL A 71 -12.06 -12.65 -15.47
N THR A 72 -11.72 -13.71 -14.72
CA THR A 72 -10.54 -14.55 -14.99
C THR A 72 -10.79 -15.66 -16.02
N GLY A 73 -12.05 -16.00 -16.28
CA GLY A 73 -12.39 -17.17 -17.08
C GLY A 73 -12.22 -18.51 -16.35
N LEU A 74 -11.70 -18.54 -15.13
CA LEU A 74 -11.52 -19.74 -14.34
C LEU A 74 -12.86 -20.42 -14.05
N THR A 75 -12.84 -21.76 -13.97
CA THR A 75 -13.97 -22.58 -13.59
C THR A 75 -13.77 -23.21 -12.22
N GLN A 76 -14.84 -23.67 -11.57
CA GLN A 76 -14.73 -24.45 -10.33
C GLN A 76 -13.86 -25.68 -10.52
N ALA A 77 -13.91 -26.32 -11.71
CA ALA A 77 -13.12 -27.49 -12.02
C ALA A 77 -11.60 -27.18 -12.07
N ASP A 78 -11.21 -25.96 -12.44
CA ASP A 78 -9.81 -25.54 -12.44
C ASP A 78 -9.30 -25.41 -11.00
N LEU A 79 -10.11 -24.82 -10.10
CA LEU A 79 -9.78 -24.76 -8.67
C LEU A 79 -9.68 -26.16 -8.06
N ASP A 80 -10.65 -27.04 -8.36
CA ASP A 80 -10.70 -28.40 -7.78
C ASP A 80 -9.52 -29.25 -8.22
N ARG A 81 -9.03 -29.07 -9.46
CA ARG A 81 -7.86 -29.75 -10.03
C ARG A 81 -6.54 -29.07 -9.68
N GLY A 82 -6.58 -27.82 -9.22
CA GLY A 82 -5.40 -27.05 -8.85
C GLY A 82 -4.53 -27.75 -7.82
N GLU A 83 -3.25 -27.42 -7.79
CA GLU A 83 -2.32 -27.91 -6.78
C GLU A 83 -2.75 -27.37 -5.39
N PRO A 84 -2.67 -28.15 -4.30
CA PRO A 84 -2.97 -27.63 -2.98
C PRO A 84 -2.16 -26.37 -2.67
N ILE A 85 -2.82 -25.29 -2.25
CA ILE A 85 -2.24 -23.94 -2.14
C ILE A 85 -0.91 -23.91 -1.37
N VAL A 86 -0.76 -24.68 -0.28
CA VAL A 86 0.49 -24.73 0.51
C VAL A 86 1.67 -25.25 -0.32
N GLN A 87 1.42 -26.25 -1.17
CA GLN A 87 2.45 -26.86 -2.02
C GLN A 87 2.79 -25.94 -3.19
N GLY A 88 1.78 -25.37 -3.84
CA GLY A 88 1.97 -24.45 -4.96
C GLY A 88 2.70 -23.17 -4.54
N LEU A 89 2.33 -22.55 -3.41
CA LEU A 89 3.06 -21.40 -2.87
C LEU A 89 4.51 -21.72 -2.53
N ARG A 90 4.77 -22.90 -1.94
CA ARG A 90 6.14 -23.36 -1.68
C ARG A 90 6.94 -23.51 -2.95
N ARG A 91 6.35 -24.13 -3.98
CA ARG A 91 6.98 -24.26 -5.32
C ARG A 91 7.26 -22.90 -5.95
N PHE A 92 6.31 -21.98 -5.89
CA PHE A 92 6.49 -20.62 -6.39
C PHE A 92 7.66 -19.91 -5.71
N MET A 93 7.69 -19.89 -4.37
CA MET A 93 8.78 -19.24 -3.63
C MET A 93 10.14 -19.92 -3.85
N GLN A 94 10.18 -21.24 -4.05
CA GLN A 94 11.39 -21.96 -4.42
C GLN A 94 11.85 -21.60 -5.84
N TRP A 95 10.92 -21.52 -6.79
CA TRP A 95 11.23 -21.10 -8.17
C TRP A 95 11.75 -19.67 -8.21
N CYS A 96 11.17 -18.74 -7.43
CA CYS A 96 11.69 -17.38 -7.33
C CYS A 96 13.15 -17.34 -6.88
N GLY A 97 13.53 -18.19 -5.92
CA GLY A 97 14.87 -18.20 -5.32
C GLY A 97 15.00 -17.23 -4.14
N PRO A 98 16.08 -17.34 -3.34
CA PRO A 98 16.22 -16.60 -2.08
C PRO A 98 16.43 -15.08 -2.29
N ASP A 99 17.11 -14.68 -3.35
CA ASP A 99 17.53 -13.30 -3.61
C ASP A 99 16.66 -12.61 -4.68
N ALA A 100 15.44 -13.12 -4.92
CA ALA A 100 14.54 -12.55 -5.89
C ALA A 100 14.02 -11.19 -5.43
N GLU A 101 14.11 -10.19 -6.31
CA GLU A 101 13.35 -8.95 -6.25
C GLU A 101 12.05 -9.14 -7.04
N PHE A 102 10.96 -8.57 -6.57
CA PHE A 102 9.66 -8.77 -7.18
C PHE A 102 9.15 -7.48 -7.83
N ALA A 103 8.31 -7.62 -8.84
CA ALA A 103 7.60 -6.48 -9.41
C ALA A 103 6.19 -6.89 -9.85
N GLU A 104 5.24 -6.00 -9.62
CA GLU A 104 3.83 -6.18 -9.91
C GLU A 104 3.29 -4.97 -10.68
N TRP A 105 2.17 -5.13 -11.37
CA TRP A 105 1.48 -4.01 -12.03
C TRP A 105 0.47 -3.38 -11.06
N GLY A 106 0.94 -2.54 -10.16
CA GLY A 106 0.17 -1.94 -9.07
C GLY A 106 0.76 -2.29 -7.71
N LEU A 107 -0.08 -2.44 -6.68
CA LEU A 107 0.34 -2.69 -5.30
C LEU A 107 -0.61 -3.67 -4.57
N ASP A 108 -1.29 -4.55 -5.28
CA ASP A 108 -2.29 -5.44 -4.67
C ASP A 108 -1.84 -6.89 -4.53
N ASP A 109 -0.90 -7.37 -5.37
CA ASP A 109 -0.46 -8.77 -5.39
C ASP A 109 0.42 -9.13 -4.20
N VAL A 110 1.42 -8.29 -3.86
CA VAL A 110 2.30 -8.55 -2.70
C VAL A 110 1.53 -8.64 -1.39
N PRO A 111 0.58 -7.75 -1.07
CA PRO A 111 -0.29 -7.90 0.11
C PRO A 111 -1.06 -9.22 0.14
N VAL A 112 -1.61 -9.64 -1.00
CA VAL A 112 -2.32 -10.92 -1.12
C VAL A 112 -1.35 -12.08 -0.93
N LEU A 113 -0.19 -12.06 -1.57
CA LEU A 113 0.84 -13.09 -1.44
C LEU A 113 1.26 -13.28 0.03
N LYS A 114 1.62 -12.21 0.71
CA LYS A 114 2.09 -12.26 2.11
C LYS A 114 1.02 -12.81 3.07
N GLN A 115 -0.24 -12.40 2.92
CA GLN A 115 -1.33 -12.95 3.72
C GLN A 115 -1.54 -14.44 3.47
N ASN A 116 -1.45 -14.89 2.22
CA ASN A 116 -1.54 -16.31 1.87
C ASN A 116 -0.36 -17.12 2.39
N LEU A 117 0.87 -16.60 2.30
CA LEU A 117 2.06 -17.24 2.89
C LEU A 117 1.89 -17.43 4.40
N PHE A 118 1.49 -16.38 5.13
CA PHE A 118 1.22 -16.48 6.57
C PHE A 118 0.16 -17.54 6.89
N LEU A 119 -1.00 -17.50 6.22
CA LEU A 119 -2.08 -18.46 6.45
C LEU A 119 -1.71 -19.90 6.07
N CYS A 120 -0.70 -20.07 5.23
CA CYS A 120 -0.14 -21.37 4.86
C CYS A 120 1.04 -21.81 5.74
N ASN A 121 1.40 -21.06 6.79
CA ASN A 121 2.58 -21.25 7.64
C ASN A 121 3.86 -21.33 6.80
N LEU A 122 3.99 -20.45 5.82
CA LEU A 122 5.19 -20.22 5.03
C LEU A 122 5.80 -18.88 5.43
N ASP A 123 7.03 -18.62 4.97
CA ASP A 123 7.75 -17.38 5.29
C ASP A 123 7.12 -16.17 4.57
N GLU A 124 6.35 -15.39 5.31
CA GLU A 124 5.70 -14.16 4.85
C GLU A 124 6.62 -12.93 4.92
N SER A 125 7.83 -13.05 5.44
CA SER A 125 8.80 -11.95 5.40
C SER A 125 9.17 -11.59 3.96
N ARG A 126 9.02 -12.53 3.03
CA ARG A 126 9.29 -12.38 1.60
C ARG A 126 8.03 -12.09 0.79
N PRO A 127 8.14 -11.32 -0.30
CA PRO A 127 9.33 -10.60 -0.77
C PRO A 127 9.73 -9.46 0.19
N THR A 128 11.04 -9.18 0.25
CA THR A 128 11.59 -8.05 1.00
C THR A 128 11.72 -6.80 0.15
N VAL A 129 11.94 -6.96 -1.16
CA VAL A 129 12.03 -5.88 -2.14
C VAL A 129 11.02 -6.13 -3.25
N TRP A 130 10.19 -5.14 -3.52
CA TRP A 130 9.24 -5.20 -4.64
C TRP A 130 8.95 -3.80 -5.20
N TYR A 131 8.56 -3.76 -6.46
CA TYR A 131 8.33 -2.56 -7.24
C TYR A 131 6.92 -2.52 -7.81
N ASP A 132 6.31 -1.34 -7.78
CA ASP A 132 5.11 -1.02 -8.55
C ASP A 132 5.53 -0.51 -9.94
N LEU A 133 5.31 -1.32 -10.96
CA LEU A 133 5.69 -0.99 -12.33
C LEU A 133 4.82 0.12 -12.94
N GLN A 134 3.64 0.39 -12.39
CA GLN A 134 2.88 1.60 -12.78
C GLN A 134 3.65 2.88 -12.41
N GLN A 135 4.32 2.91 -11.26
CA GLN A 135 5.14 4.05 -10.87
C GLN A 135 6.39 4.18 -11.76
N VAL A 136 7.02 3.06 -12.10
CA VAL A 136 8.16 3.05 -13.03
C VAL A 136 7.72 3.59 -14.39
N PHE A 137 6.60 3.11 -14.91
CA PHE A 137 6.01 3.55 -16.17
C PHE A 137 5.67 5.06 -16.16
N LEU A 138 5.06 5.56 -15.09
CA LEU A 138 4.63 6.96 -14.98
C LEU A 138 5.79 7.98 -14.98
N ARG A 139 7.02 7.56 -14.74
CA ARG A 139 8.19 8.44 -14.81
C ARG A 139 8.50 8.86 -16.24
N GLU A 140 8.36 7.94 -17.19
CA GLU A 140 8.61 8.20 -18.62
C GLU A 140 7.33 8.62 -19.35
N HIS A 141 6.19 8.14 -18.87
CA HIS A 141 4.88 8.36 -19.46
C HIS A 141 3.91 9.00 -18.45
N PRO A 142 4.09 10.28 -18.09
CA PRO A 142 3.22 10.95 -17.14
C PRO A 142 1.75 10.85 -17.56
N ARG A 143 0.89 10.54 -16.58
CA ARG A 143 -0.54 10.35 -16.80
C ARG A 143 -1.19 11.65 -17.26
N LYS A 144 -1.93 11.60 -18.37
CA LYS A 144 -2.81 12.68 -18.82
C LYS A 144 -4.20 12.49 -18.24
N GLU A 145 -4.97 13.58 -18.23
CA GLU A 145 -6.35 13.55 -17.75
C GLU A 145 -7.19 12.57 -18.60
N GLY A 146 -7.93 11.69 -17.91
CA GLY A 146 -8.76 10.66 -18.56
C GLY A 146 -8.05 9.38 -18.99
N GLU A 147 -6.71 9.30 -18.89
CA GLU A 147 -5.98 8.07 -19.23
C GLU A 147 -6.14 7.00 -18.15
N GLY A 148 -6.47 5.76 -18.56
CA GLY A 148 -6.46 4.59 -17.71
C GLY A 148 -5.04 4.13 -17.37
N MET A 149 -4.91 3.45 -16.22
CA MET A 149 -3.65 2.85 -15.75
C MET A 149 -3.76 1.33 -15.58
N THR A 150 -4.86 0.72 -16.02
CA THR A 150 -4.93 -0.75 -16.12
C THR A 150 -3.88 -1.26 -17.11
N LEU A 151 -3.38 -2.47 -16.90
CA LEU A 151 -2.39 -3.07 -17.81
C LEU A 151 -2.89 -3.05 -19.26
N GLU A 152 -4.14 -3.44 -19.50
CA GLU A 152 -4.77 -3.42 -20.84
C GLU A 152 -4.75 -2.01 -21.47
N SER A 153 -5.06 -0.97 -20.71
CA SER A 153 -5.03 0.42 -21.22
C SER A 153 -3.62 0.87 -21.59
N VAL A 154 -2.61 0.42 -20.85
CA VAL A 154 -1.21 0.73 -21.12
C VAL A 154 -0.69 -0.08 -22.29
N VAL A 155 -0.95 -1.38 -22.36
CA VAL A 155 -0.62 -2.26 -23.49
C VAL A 155 -1.16 -1.66 -24.79
N THR A 156 -2.44 -1.25 -24.79
CA THR A 156 -3.08 -0.60 -25.95
C THR A 156 -2.37 0.70 -26.33
N ARG A 157 -2.09 1.57 -25.34
CA ARG A 157 -1.45 2.88 -25.55
C ARG A 157 -0.01 2.74 -26.09
N MET A 158 0.71 1.72 -25.64
CA MET A 158 2.09 1.46 -26.07
C MET A 158 2.17 0.71 -27.38
N GLY A 159 1.05 0.28 -27.96
CA GLY A 159 1.01 -0.47 -29.21
C GLY A 159 1.57 -1.88 -29.12
N VAL A 160 1.56 -2.47 -27.93
CA VAL A 160 1.94 -3.87 -27.73
C VAL A 160 0.87 -4.78 -28.37
N PRO A 161 1.23 -5.78 -29.20
CA PRO A 161 0.27 -6.68 -29.80
C PRO A 161 -0.54 -7.47 -28.76
N MET A 162 -1.88 -7.42 -28.86
CA MET A 162 -2.80 -8.09 -27.93
C MET A 162 -3.14 -9.50 -28.43
N GLU A 163 -2.18 -10.43 -28.34
CA GLU A 163 -2.31 -11.81 -28.81
C GLU A 163 -2.67 -12.80 -27.69
N ARG A 164 -2.67 -12.36 -26.44
CA ARG A 164 -2.97 -13.17 -25.26
C ARG A 164 -4.24 -12.64 -24.59
N PRO A 165 -5.01 -13.47 -23.86
CA PRO A 165 -6.14 -13.00 -23.06
C PRO A 165 -5.64 -12.13 -21.90
N PHE A 166 -6.44 -11.16 -21.47
CA PHE A 166 -6.26 -10.47 -20.19
C PHE A 166 -6.96 -11.25 -19.08
N HIS A 167 -6.55 -11.00 -17.84
CA HIS A 167 -7.03 -11.69 -16.64
C HIS A 167 -6.70 -13.20 -16.61
N ASP A 168 -5.62 -13.57 -17.26
CA ASP A 168 -4.87 -14.81 -17.09
C ASP A 168 -3.52 -14.40 -16.53
N ALA A 169 -3.18 -14.86 -15.33
CA ALA A 169 -2.06 -14.34 -14.57
C ALA A 169 -0.71 -14.42 -15.33
N LEU A 170 -0.46 -15.48 -16.11
CA LEU A 170 0.76 -15.57 -16.92
C LEU A 170 0.72 -14.62 -18.11
N SER A 171 -0.41 -14.49 -18.78
CA SER A 171 -0.59 -13.57 -19.91
C SER A 171 -0.38 -12.13 -19.48
N ASP A 172 -0.94 -11.72 -18.34
CA ASP A 172 -0.79 -10.36 -17.79
C ASP A 172 0.66 -10.10 -17.37
N THR A 173 1.33 -11.07 -16.79
CA THR A 173 2.77 -10.98 -16.49
C THR A 173 3.62 -10.84 -17.75
N LEU A 174 3.29 -11.57 -18.84
CA LEU A 174 3.99 -11.46 -20.12
C LEU A 174 3.73 -10.09 -20.78
N TYR A 175 2.50 -9.54 -20.71
CA TYR A 175 2.23 -8.17 -21.15
C TYR A 175 3.01 -7.14 -20.33
N THR A 176 3.11 -7.36 -19.04
CA THR A 176 3.95 -6.52 -18.16
C THR A 176 5.41 -6.54 -18.60
N ALA A 177 5.97 -7.70 -18.94
CA ALA A 177 7.32 -7.81 -19.49
C ALA A 177 7.47 -7.10 -20.85
N ASP A 178 6.47 -7.21 -21.73
CA ASP A 178 6.47 -6.50 -23.02
C ASP A 178 6.44 -4.98 -22.83
N VAL A 179 5.68 -4.46 -21.86
CA VAL A 179 5.70 -3.03 -21.49
C VAL A 179 7.07 -2.65 -20.94
N CYS A 180 7.65 -3.47 -20.05
CA CYS A 180 8.98 -3.20 -19.48
C CYS A 180 10.09 -3.08 -20.53
N ARG A 181 10.01 -3.81 -21.65
CA ARG A 181 10.97 -3.69 -22.78
C ARG A 181 10.96 -2.32 -23.45
N LEU A 182 9.87 -1.59 -23.31
CA LEU A 182 9.70 -0.26 -23.92
C LEU A 182 10.13 0.87 -22.98
N LEU A 183 10.63 0.54 -21.77
CA LEU A 183 11.05 1.48 -20.73
C LEU A 183 12.56 1.37 -20.47
N ASP A 184 13.17 2.45 -19.96
CA ASP A 184 14.44 2.34 -19.27
C ASP A 184 14.23 1.73 -17.87
N LEU A 185 13.94 0.41 -17.87
CA LEU A 185 13.62 -0.34 -16.65
C LEU A 185 14.71 -0.22 -15.60
N ARG A 186 15.98 -0.25 -16.02
CA ARG A 186 17.13 -0.12 -15.10
C ARG A 186 17.13 1.22 -14.37
N ALA A 187 16.99 2.33 -15.10
CA ALA A 187 16.92 3.66 -14.50
C ALA A 187 15.66 3.82 -13.66
N GLY A 188 14.53 3.27 -14.10
CA GLY A 188 13.26 3.26 -13.39
C GLY A 188 13.35 2.58 -12.02
N LEU A 189 13.90 1.36 -11.96
CA LEU A 189 14.09 0.62 -10.72
C LEU A 189 15.15 1.25 -9.81
N ALA A 190 16.26 1.76 -10.37
CA ALA A 190 17.30 2.43 -9.60
C ALA A 190 16.81 3.72 -8.92
N ALA A 191 15.84 4.39 -9.51
CA ALA A 191 15.25 5.60 -8.99
C ALA A 191 13.87 5.36 -8.33
N TYR A 192 13.49 4.10 -8.10
CA TYR A 192 12.26 3.77 -7.39
C TYR A 192 12.38 4.19 -5.92
N PRO A 193 11.41 4.94 -5.38
CA PRO A 193 11.52 5.47 -4.04
C PRO A 193 11.44 4.36 -2.99
N THR A 194 12.24 4.47 -1.96
CA THR A 194 12.04 3.70 -0.73
C THR A 194 10.66 3.99 -0.12
N GLU A 195 10.17 3.14 0.78
CA GLU A 195 8.91 3.41 1.48
C GLU A 195 8.95 4.74 2.24
N ASP A 196 10.08 5.07 2.86
CA ASP A 196 10.28 6.33 3.59
C ASP A 196 10.18 7.54 2.67
N GLU A 197 10.81 7.49 1.51
CA GLU A 197 10.74 8.55 0.50
C GLU A 197 9.32 8.73 -0.05
N ALA A 198 8.64 7.63 -0.36
CA ALA A 198 7.26 7.66 -0.83
C ALA A 198 6.30 8.23 0.22
N LEU A 199 6.46 7.83 1.49
CA LEU A 199 5.70 8.39 2.61
C LEU A 199 6.00 9.86 2.83
N ARG A 200 7.27 10.28 2.75
CA ARG A 200 7.67 11.68 2.86
C ARG A 200 7.06 12.52 1.74
N GLN A 201 7.18 12.09 0.51
CA GLN A 201 6.58 12.77 -0.65
C GLN A 201 5.07 12.92 -0.48
N SER A 202 4.38 11.83 -0.07
CA SER A 202 2.94 11.84 0.19
C SER A 202 2.52 12.75 1.35
N LEU A 203 3.32 12.86 2.40
CA LEU A 203 3.01 13.67 3.59
C LEU A 203 3.28 15.15 3.33
N CYS A 204 4.30 15.49 2.53
CA CYS A 204 4.79 16.84 2.25
C CYS A 204 4.40 17.33 0.84
N GLN A 205 3.27 16.90 0.28
CA GLN A 205 2.84 17.22 -1.08
C GLN A 205 2.58 18.71 -1.35
N THR A 206 2.15 19.45 -0.34
CA THR A 206 1.85 20.89 -0.48
C THR A 206 3.07 21.70 -0.05
N PRO A 207 3.34 22.88 -0.65
CA PRO A 207 4.37 23.77 -0.15
C PRO A 207 4.17 24.08 1.34
N GLY A 208 5.24 24.11 2.10
CA GLY A 208 5.19 24.36 3.54
C GLY A 208 6.53 24.12 4.23
N ASP A 209 6.68 24.63 5.46
CA ASP A 209 7.85 24.37 6.30
C ASP A 209 7.61 23.07 7.08
N TYR A 210 8.18 21.96 6.58
CA TYR A 210 8.08 20.63 7.17
C TYR A 210 9.39 20.29 7.89
N ARG A 211 9.29 19.84 9.14
CA ARG A 211 10.42 19.50 10.00
C ARG A 211 10.21 18.15 10.68
N ASP A 212 11.27 17.55 11.21
CA ASP A 212 11.26 16.36 12.06
C ASP A 212 10.51 15.17 11.45
N PHE A 213 10.79 14.91 10.17
CA PHE A 213 10.23 13.76 9.48
C PHE A 213 10.81 12.46 10.04
N THR A 214 9.92 11.56 10.48
CA THR A 214 10.27 10.25 11.02
C THR A 214 9.31 9.19 10.50
N VAL A 215 9.82 8.02 10.16
CA VAL A 215 9.00 6.84 9.81
C VAL A 215 9.17 5.76 10.87
N PHE A 216 8.09 5.09 11.19
CA PHE A 216 8.00 3.98 12.13
C PHE A 216 7.42 2.78 11.39
N HIS A 217 8.12 1.64 11.39
CA HIS A 217 7.74 0.45 10.63
C HIS A 217 7.37 -0.74 11.52
N GLY A 218 6.70 -1.74 10.93
CA GLY A 218 6.48 -3.05 11.54
C GLY A 218 5.36 -3.11 12.58
N TYR A 219 4.44 -2.18 12.56
CA TYR A 219 3.31 -2.19 13.49
C TYR A 219 2.17 -3.05 12.97
N VAL A 220 1.64 -3.90 13.82
CA VAL A 220 0.47 -4.73 13.46
C VAL A 220 -0.84 -3.95 13.60
N GLU A 221 -0.92 -3.05 14.58
CA GLU A 221 -2.12 -2.26 14.87
C GLU A 221 -2.17 -0.93 14.11
N GLN A 222 -3.29 -0.69 13.41
CA GLN A 222 -3.50 0.55 12.66
C GLN A 222 -3.48 1.80 13.53
N TYR A 223 -3.93 1.70 14.77
CA TYR A 223 -4.06 2.86 15.67
C TYR A 223 -2.86 3.08 16.58
N ALA A 224 -1.77 2.30 16.44
CA ALA A 224 -0.54 2.48 17.19
C ALA A 224 0.01 3.91 17.11
N TRP A 225 -0.20 4.62 16.00
CA TRP A 225 0.21 6.02 15.84
C TRP A 225 -0.39 6.98 16.88
N ARG A 226 -1.52 6.62 17.52
CA ARG A 226 -2.12 7.36 18.63
C ARG A 226 -1.77 6.80 20.00
N ALA A 227 -1.62 5.49 20.10
CA ALA A 227 -1.49 4.77 21.35
C ALA A 227 -0.03 4.64 21.82
N ASP A 228 0.92 4.44 20.89
CA ASP A 228 2.34 4.29 21.23
C ASP A 228 2.99 5.67 21.46
N PRO A 229 3.51 5.95 22.67
CA PRO A 229 4.21 7.20 22.97
C PRO A 229 5.38 7.51 22.04
N LYS A 230 6.08 6.48 21.52
CA LYS A 230 7.19 6.67 20.57
C LYS A 230 6.72 7.35 19.29
N ILE A 231 5.49 7.07 18.87
CA ILE A 231 4.92 7.63 17.65
C ILE A 231 4.13 8.91 17.96
N SER A 232 3.28 8.87 18.99
CA SER A 232 2.32 9.94 19.29
C SER A 232 2.97 11.18 19.90
N GLN A 233 4.00 11.01 20.73
CA GLN A 233 4.72 12.13 21.32
C GLN A 233 5.72 12.72 20.33
N MET A 234 5.59 14.01 20.06
CA MET A 234 6.46 14.72 19.12
C MET A 234 7.14 15.89 19.83
N PRO A 235 8.47 16.04 19.70
CA PRO A 235 9.17 17.21 20.23
C PRO A 235 8.83 18.45 19.40
N CYS A 236 8.82 19.61 20.04
CA CYS A 236 8.73 20.89 19.36
C CYS A 236 9.99 21.12 18.52
N PRO A 237 9.88 21.46 17.23
CA PRO A 237 11.03 21.66 16.35
C PRO A 237 11.89 22.88 16.70
N GLU A 238 11.40 23.77 17.58
CA GLU A 238 12.13 24.96 18.03
C GLU A 238 12.85 24.74 19.37
N CYS A 239 12.25 24.04 20.33
CA CYS A 239 12.78 23.95 21.69
C CYS A 239 12.89 22.54 22.27
N GLY A 240 12.45 21.51 21.53
CA GLY A 240 12.50 20.12 21.96
C GLY A 240 11.45 19.70 22.99
N THR A 241 10.67 20.62 23.57
CA THR A 241 9.61 20.29 24.52
C THR A 241 8.52 19.48 23.83
N THR A 242 7.98 18.45 24.48
CA THR A 242 6.90 17.63 23.93
C THR A 242 5.68 18.47 23.62
N LEU A 243 5.21 18.40 22.41
CA LEU A 243 4.01 19.09 21.93
C LEU A 243 2.75 18.48 22.55
N GLN A 244 1.76 19.34 22.82
CA GLN A 244 0.43 18.95 23.31
C GLN A 244 -0.58 19.03 22.15
N PRO A 245 -1.06 17.89 21.61
CA PRO A 245 -2.00 17.88 20.50
C PRO A 245 -3.39 18.35 20.95
N ASP A 246 -4.12 19.02 20.05
CA ASP A 246 -5.56 19.26 20.21
C ASP A 246 -6.31 17.91 20.25
N GLU A 247 -7.47 17.89 20.88
CA GLU A 247 -8.34 16.70 20.93
C GLU A 247 -8.88 16.30 19.54
N ILE A 248 -8.94 17.27 18.62
CA ILE A 248 -9.45 17.07 17.26
C ILE A 248 -8.34 16.65 16.32
N TRP A 249 -8.54 15.52 15.67
CA TRP A 249 -7.72 15.04 14.56
C TRP A 249 -8.51 15.10 13.27
N LEU A 250 -8.03 15.86 12.30
CA LEU A 250 -8.67 15.98 10.99
C LEU A 250 -8.03 15.00 10.02
N LYS A 251 -8.88 14.37 9.21
CA LYS A 251 -8.45 13.49 8.13
C LYS A 251 -8.24 14.30 6.85
N LYS A 252 -7.07 14.13 6.19
CA LYS A 252 -6.76 14.73 4.90
C LYS A 252 -6.52 13.63 3.87
N GLY A 253 -7.56 13.25 3.13
CA GLY A 253 -7.48 12.16 2.16
C GLY A 253 -7.39 10.78 2.81
N SER A 254 -6.91 9.79 2.05
CA SER A 254 -6.76 8.42 2.51
C SER A 254 -5.57 8.27 3.46
N ASN A 255 -5.80 7.67 4.64
CA ASN A 255 -4.76 7.35 5.61
C ASN A 255 -3.83 8.53 6.01
N SER A 256 -4.32 9.76 5.95
CA SER A 256 -3.59 10.96 6.39
C SER A 256 -4.36 11.70 7.46
N TRP A 257 -3.66 12.11 8.52
CA TRP A 257 -4.25 12.76 9.68
C TRP A 257 -3.38 13.94 10.11
N TYR A 258 -3.99 14.98 10.69
CA TYR A 258 -3.26 16.09 11.26
C TYR A 258 -4.04 16.74 12.41
N THR A 259 -3.31 17.38 13.32
CA THR A 259 -3.84 18.18 14.40
C THR A 259 -2.92 19.37 14.67
N LEU A 260 -3.46 20.43 15.26
CA LEU A 260 -2.66 21.52 15.76
C LEU A 260 -2.22 21.20 17.19
N CYS A 261 -0.91 21.29 17.45
CA CYS A 261 -0.32 21.08 18.76
C CYS A 261 0.15 22.42 19.35
N GLN A 262 0.05 22.57 20.66
CA GLN A 262 0.65 23.68 21.39
C GLN A 262 1.99 23.23 22.01
N CYS A 263 2.98 24.12 21.96
CA CYS A 263 4.22 23.93 22.70
C CYS A 263 4.14 24.68 24.03
N PRO A 264 4.17 24.01 25.20
CA PRO A 264 4.07 24.67 26.47
C PRO A 264 5.15 25.74 26.71
N SER A 265 6.35 25.52 26.11
CA SER A 265 7.49 26.45 26.27
C SER A 265 7.51 27.58 25.25
N CYS A 266 6.81 27.46 24.12
CA CYS A 266 6.82 28.46 23.04
C CYS A 266 5.51 29.23 22.91
N THR A 267 4.43 28.78 23.52
CA THR A 267 3.12 29.44 23.44
C THR A 267 3.22 30.92 23.87
N GLY A 268 2.75 31.82 23.01
CA GLY A 268 2.81 33.26 23.22
C GLY A 268 4.17 33.90 22.90
N SER A 269 5.17 33.13 22.50
CA SER A 269 6.44 33.67 22.02
C SER A 269 6.35 34.16 20.57
N SER A 270 7.33 34.95 20.12
CA SER A 270 7.41 35.46 18.76
C SER A 270 8.01 34.45 17.76
N ASN A 271 8.47 33.27 18.20
CA ASN A 271 8.96 32.24 17.33
C ASN A 271 7.81 31.52 16.60
N ALA A 272 8.12 30.78 15.53
CA ALA A 272 7.14 30.12 14.70
C ALA A 272 6.26 29.12 15.48
N ALA A 273 6.82 28.43 16.49
CA ALA A 273 6.08 27.49 17.33
C ALA A 273 5.15 28.15 18.35
N GLY A 274 5.25 29.46 18.54
CA GLY A 274 4.37 30.23 19.44
C GLY A 274 2.91 30.29 18.99
N GLN A 275 2.66 30.08 17.71
CA GLN A 275 1.32 29.96 17.09
C GLN A 275 0.81 28.52 17.08
N GLY A 276 1.61 27.56 17.50
CA GLY A 276 1.35 26.12 17.42
C GLY A 276 2.16 25.44 16.33
N VAL A 277 2.05 24.12 16.25
CA VAL A 277 2.74 23.27 15.26
C VAL A 277 1.75 22.20 14.78
N PHE A 278 1.56 22.06 13.49
CA PHE A 278 0.78 20.94 12.98
C PHE A 278 1.57 19.64 13.08
N GLN A 279 1.07 18.70 13.86
CA GLN A 279 1.53 17.31 13.83
C GLN A 279 0.75 16.54 12.76
N ARG A 280 1.47 15.95 11.82
CA ARG A 280 0.88 15.27 10.66
C ARG A 280 1.33 13.82 10.60
N TYR A 281 0.40 12.97 10.15
CA TYR A 281 0.65 11.55 9.93
C TYR A 281 0.21 11.11 8.54
N LYS A 282 0.97 10.20 7.96
CA LYS A 282 0.58 9.35 6.84
C LYS A 282 0.80 7.90 7.24
N LEU A 283 -0.23 7.08 7.03
CA LEU A 283 -0.21 5.66 7.31
C LEU A 283 -0.09 4.90 5.99
N SER A 284 0.72 3.86 5.98
CA SER A 284 0.85 2.90 4.88
C SER A 284 0.71 1.48 5.40
N ARG A 285 0.18 0.60 4.58
CA ARG A 285 0.13 -0.85 4.81
C ARG A 285 0.47 -1.56 3.52
N ARG A 286 1.67 -1.30 3.04
CA ARG A 286 2.12 -1.70 1.71
C ARG A 286 2.21 -3.21 1.53
N ASP A 287 2.59 -3.94 2.58
CA ASP A 287 2.75 -5.39 2.56
C ASP A 287 1.49 -6.17 2.95
N GLY A 288 0.39 -5.50 3.27
CA GLY A 288 -0.86 -6.13 3.67
C GLY A 288 -0.89 -6.71 5.09
N LEU A 289 0.21 -6.71 5.83
CA LEU A 289 0.37 -7.26 7.18
C LEU A 289 0.76 -6.19 8.21
N HIS A 290 1.72 -5.31 7.87
CA HIS A 290 2.28 -4.33 8.78
C HIS A 290 1.94 -2.90 8.36
N TRP A 291 1.76 -2.05 9.37
CA TRP A 291 1.60 -0.61 9.21
C TRP A 291 2.93 0.11 9.36
N SER A 292 3.14 1.09 8.50
CA SER A 292 4.17 2.10 8.62
C SER A 292 3.53 3.46 8.87
N PHE A 293 4.11 4.26 9.78
CA PHE A 293 3.61 5.56 10.14
C PHE A 293 4.68 6.61 9.86
N ALA A 294 4.44 7.49 8.90
CA ALA A 294 5.24 8.69 8.73
C ALA A 294 4.66 9.82 9.57
N ARG A 295 5.52 10.54 10.27
CA ARG A 295 5.17 11.70 11.08
C ARG A 295 6.08 12.89 10.71
N CYS A 296 5.51 14.09 10.67
CA CYS A 296 6.30 15.32 10.59
C CYS A 296 5.60 16.47 11.33
N ALA A 297 6.39 17.49 11.68
CA ALA A 297 5.92 18.81 12.04
C ALA A 297 5.70 19.64 10.77
N GLN A 298 4.64 20.43 10.72
CA GLN A 298 4.49 21.51 9.74
C GLN A 298 4.28 22.81 10.49
N MET A 299 5.15 23.79 10.22
CA MET A 299 4.99 25.12 10.80
C MET A 299 3.77 25.80 10.14
N PRO A 300 2.86 26.40 10.94
CA PRO A 300 1.67 27.02 10.39
C PRO A 300 1.98 28.34 9.71
N ASP A 301 1.17 28.67 8.73
CA ASP A 301 0.96 30.02 8.21
C ASP A 301 -0.47 30.49 8.53
N ALA A 302 -0.77 31.74 8.27
CA ALA A 302 -2.06 32.35 8.60
C ALA A 302 -3.24 31.64 7.89
N GLU A 303 -3.04 31.19 6.66
CA GLU A 303 -4.07 30.49 5.88
C GLU A 303 -4.36 29.11 6.47
N SER A 304 -3.33 28.35 6.78
CA SER A 304 -3.47 27.00 7.36
C SER A 304 -4.09 27.03 8.75
N LEU A 305 -3.79 28.03 9.57
CA LEU A 305 -4.45 28.26 10.87
C LEU A 305 -5.92 28.59 10.71
N ALA A 306 -6.28 29.54 9.85
CA ALA A 306 -7.67 29.90 9.60
C ALA A 306 -8.49 28.71 9.07
N ARG A 307 -7.89 27.93 8.16
CA ARG A 307 -8.49 26.68 7.66
C ARG A 307 -8.67 25.64 8.77
N TRP A 308 -7.68 25.47 9.63
CA TRP A 308 -7.76 24.56 10.78
C TRP A 308 -8.93 24.93 11.70
N GLU A 309 -9.02 26.18 12.14
CA GLU A 309 -10.07 26.63 13.05
C GLU A 309 -11.48 26.40 12.48
N LYS A 310 -11.67 26.70 11.19
CA LYS A 310 -12.94 26.42 10.50
C LYS A 310 -13.29 24.92 10.51
N LEU A 311 -12.35 24.06 10.17
CA LEU A 311 -12.58 22.62 10.11
C LEU A 311 -12.73 21.99 11.48
N ARG A 312 -11.97 22.46 12.47
CA ARG A 312 -12.06 22.05 13.86
C ARG A 312 -13.44 22.35 14.43
N THR A 313 -13.92 23.59 14.27
CA THR A 313 -15.26 24.00 14.72
C THR A 313 -16.35 23.12 14.10
N ALA A 314 -16.34 22.92 12.78
CA ALA A 314 -17.30 22.06 12.11
C ALA A 314 -17.24 20.59 12.60
N GLN A 315 -16.06 20.07 12.94
CA GLN A 315 -15.91 18.73 13.49
C GLN A 315 -16.46 18.63 14.92
N LEU A 316 -16.24 19.62 15.76
CA LEU A 316 -16.81 19.68 17.12
C LEU A 316 -18.34 19.72 17.09
N GLU A 317 -18.94 20.52 16.20
CA GLU A 317 -20.39 20.57 16.02
C GLU A 317 -20.97 19.21 15.61
N ARG A 318 -20.31 18.51 14.66
CA ARG A 318 -20.71 17.15 14.27
C ARG A 318 -20.63 16.16 15.42
N MET A 319 -19.59 16.24 16.23
CA MET A 319 -19.42 15.35 17.39
C MET A 319 -20.51 15.62 18.45
N ARG A 320 -20.86 16.88 18.72
CA ARG A 320 -21.96 17.25 19.64
C ARG A 320 -23.29 16.75 19.13
N ALA A 321 -23.64 16.99 17.87
CA ALA A 321 -24.89 16.51 17.26
C ALA A 321 -25.00 14.99 17.30
N LYS A 322 -23.90 14.27 17.10
CA LYS A 322 -23.88 12.80 17.18
C LYS A 322 -24.10 12.33 18.64
N ALA A 323 -23.48 12.99 19.60
CA ALA A 323 -23.65 12.64 21.01
C ALA A 323 -25.09 12.89 21.49
N GLU A 324 -25.71 14.00 21.10
CA GLU A 324 -27.09 14.35 21.38
C GLU A 324 -28.07 13.30 20.79
N LYS A 325 -27.83 12.90 19.52
CA LYS A 325 -28.66 11.85 18.88
C LYS A 325 -28.54 10.50 19.62
N GLN A 326 -27.34 10.10 20.01
CA GLN A 326 -27.13 8.86 20.78
C GLN A 326 -27.73 8.90 22.18
N ALA A 327 -27.79 10.08 22.80
CA ALA A 327 -28.44 10.27 24.10
C ALA A 327 -29.98 10.23 24.01
N ALA A 328 -30.54 10.67 22.86
CA ALA A 328 -31.99 10.63 22.62
C ALA A 328 -32.51 9.24 22.22
N GLU A 329 -31.62 8.34 21.76
CA GLU A 329 -31.93 6.95 21.37
C GLU A 329 -31.81 5.95 22.56
N LYS A 330 -31.32 6.39 23.73
CA LYS A 330 -31.24 5.61 24.97
C LYS A 330 -32.36 5.96 25.92
#